data_dea30a688b583278644bf970b7ced24d
#
_entry.id   dea30a688b583278644bf970b7ced24d
#
_cell.length_a   1.000
_cell.length_b   1.000
_cell.length_c   1.000
_cell.angle_alpha   90.00
_cell.angle_beta   90.00
_cell.angle_gamma   90.00
#
_symmetry.space_group_name_H-M   'P 1'
#
loop_
_entity.id
_entity.type
_entity.pdbx_description
1 polymer ?
#
loop_
_entity_poly.entity_id
_entity_poly.type
_entity_poly.pdbx_seq_one_letter_code
_entity_poly.pdbx_strand_id
1 'polypeptide(L)'
;MNILVIHEVDWIKKVTYEIHHLSELFSLEGHNVYAIDIPDPGNFLSNYQTKENIKNFHRVYENSSITLFRTPVIPIKGLNRISAFFTSYRFIKKILNDNKIDIVLLYSVVTNAKATIKACKESHIPVVNRTFDVIHDLIDERYLKKIVSKIEKSVYPEFDEVIANTPSMKKWAEEMKAKNVIIIPQGVDSKIMKPMPKDLELQKTLHISENDRVVMYLGSIHSISGLPVILNYLPKIIEQIPNLKLLIVGGGAHLEALKIL
;
A
#
# COMPACT_ATOMS: atom_id res chain seq x y z
N MET A 1 -5.59 20.92 9.70
CA MET A 1 -6.44 19.78 10.11
C MET A 1 -5.56 18.72 10.78
N ASN A 2 -6.15 17.92 11.66
CA ASN A 2 -5.53 16.73 12.24
C ASN A 2 -6.02 15.50 11.47
N ILE A 3 -5.16 14.92 10.66
CA ILE A 3 -5.50 13.83 9.74
C ILE A 3 -4.92 12.53 10.28
N LEU A 4 -5.75 11.51 10.43
CA LEU A 4 -5.28 10.16 10.79
C LEU A 4 -5.32 9.25 9.56
N VAL A 5 -4.17 8.69 9.21
CA VAL A 5 -4.01 7.78 8.08
C VAL A 5 -3.79 6.36 8.63
N ILE A 6 -4.59 5.39 8.20
CA ILE A 6 -4.53 4.02 8.72
C ILE A 6 -4.21 3.04 7.60
N HIS A 7 -3.17 2.25 7.78
CA HIS A 7 -2.79 1.17 6.88
C HIS A 7 -2.42 -0.11 7.63
N GLU A 8 -2.67 -1.27 7.03
CA GLU A 8 -2.39 -2.59 7.63
C GLU A 8 -0.99 -3.15 7.31
N VAL A 9 -0.15 -2.42 6.60
CA VAL A 9 1.23 -2.83 6.31
C VAL A 9 2.21 -2.10 7.22
N ASP A 10 3.35 -2.73 7.46
CA ASP A 10 4.45 -2.13 8.21
C ASP A 10 4.97 -0.88 7.49
N TRP A 11 4.75 0.29 8.07
CA TRP A 11 5.09 1.59 7.50
C TRP A 11 6.60 1.78 7.29
N ILE A 12 7.40 1.11 8.10
CA ILE A 12 8.85 1.27 8.10
C ILE A 12 9.52 0.30 7.14
N LYS A 13 9.09 -0.97 7.12
CA LYS A 13 9.79 -2.04 6.39
C LYS A 13 9.37 -2.20 4.95
N LYS A 14 8.12 -1.85 4.62
CA LYS A 14 7.63 -1.99 3.24
C LYS A 14 8.18 -0.87 2.35
N VAL A 15 8.16 -1.10 1.05
CA VAL A 15 8.44 -0.06 0.06
C VAL A 15 7.49 1.13 0.25
N THR A 16 7.88 2.31 -0.20
CA THR A 16 7.01 3.48 -0.15
C THR A 16 5.86 3.32 -1.14
N TYR A 17 4.64 3.58 -0.67
CA TYR A 17 3.40 3.60 -1.46
C TYR A 17 2.85 5.03 -1.51
N GLU A 18 1.78 5.24 -2.28
CA GLU A 18 1.05 6.51 -2.33
C GLU A 18 0.76 7.08 -0.93
N ILE A 19 0.41 6.21 0.03
CA ILE A 19 0.08 6.62 1.41
C ILE A 19 1.23 7.36 2.11
N HIS A 20 2.48 6.96 1.88
CA HIS A 20 3.66 7.63 2.46
C HIS A 20 3.81 9.02 1.85
N HIS A 21 3.75 9.10 0.50
CA HIS A 21 3.82 10.36 -0.22
C HIS A 21 2.72 11.34 0.22
N LEU A 22 1.46 10.91 0.21
CA LEU A 22 0.33 11.77 0.57
C LEU A 22 0.39 12.21 2.03
N SER A 23 0.71 11.31 2.95
CA SER A 23 0.83 11.66 4.38
C SER A 23 1.88 12.73 4.61
N GLU A 24 3.03 12.59 3.98
CA GLU A 24 4.11 13.54 4.10
C GLU A 24 3.83 14.87 3.37
N LEU A 25 3.19 14.81 2.20
CA LEU A 25 2.74 16.02 1.50
C LEU A 25 1.69 16.79 2.30
N PHE A 26 0.72 16.12 2.94
CA PHE A 26 -0.22 16.79 3.84
C PHE A 26 0.49 17.49 4.99
N SER A 27 1.56 16.90 5.53
CA SER A 27 2.33 17.57 6.59
C SER A 27 3.08 18.81 6.08
N LEU A 28 3.59 18.76 4.84
CA LEU A 28 4.22 19.92 4.19
C LEU A 28 3.23 21.06 3.90
N GLU A 29 1.95 20.72 3.67
CA GLU A 29 0.85 21.68 3.53
C GLU A 29 0.33 22.21 4.88
N GLY A 30 1.02 21.91 5.98
CA GLY A 30 0.72 22.45 7.31
C GLY A 30 -0.36 21.69 8.09
N HIS A 31 -0.68 20.47 7.70
CA HIS A 31 -1.58 19.60 8.48
C HIS A 31 -0.80 18.79 9.52
N ASN A 32 -1.44 18.52 10.68
CA ASN A 32 -0.91 17.54 11.63
C ASN A 32 -1.30 16.15 11.16
N VAL A 33 -0.33 15.36 10.77
CA VAL A 33 -0.56 14.03 10.21
C VAL A 33 -0.10 12.96 11.18
N TYR A 34 -1.02 12.04 11.45
CA TYR A 34 -0.84 10.86 12.27
C TYR A 34 -1.03 9.63 11.40
N ALA A 35 -0.19 8.63 11.59
CA ALA A 35 -0.30 7.36 10.86
C ALA A 35 -0.41 6.19 11.83
N ILE A 36 -1.20 5.18 11.48
CA ILE A 36 -1.26 3.89 12.18
C ILE A 36 -0.84 2.79 11.21
N ASP A 37 0.08 1.93 11.64
CA ASP A 37 0.48 0.73 10.93
C ASP A 37 0.26 -0.55 11.76
N ILE A 38 0.42 -1.70 11.10
CA ILE A 38 0.57 -3.00 11.77
C ILE A 38 1.99 -3.48 11.51
N PRO A 39 2.83 -3.57 12.57
CA PRO A 39 4.19 -4.04 12.43
C PRO A 39 4.28 -5.45 11.88
N ASP A 40 5.15 -5.66 10.88
CA ASP A 40 5.48 -7.01 10.44
C ASP A 40 6.28 -7.74 11.53
N PRO A 41 6.00 -9.03 11.77
CA PRO A 41 6.81 -9.83 12.65
C PRO A 41 8.25 -9.89 12.10
N GLY A 42 9.18 -9.35 12.83
CA GLY A 42 10.59 -9.35 12.50
C GLY A 42 11.40 -9.76 13.72
N ASN A 43 12.71 -9.87 13.59
CA ASN A 43 13.58 -10.16 14.72
C ASN A 43 13.23 -9.25 15.90
N PHE A 44 12.98 -9.83 17.05
CA PHE A 44 12.54 -9.21 18.33
C PHE A 44 13.41 -8.02 18.79
N LEU A 45 14.50 -7.74 18.12
CA LEU A 45 15.58 -6.84 18.52
C LEU A 45 15.64 -5.49 17.82
N SER A 46 14.68 -5.15 16.95
CA SER A 46 14.73 -3.81 16.35
C SER A 46 14.10 -2.77 17.27
N ASN A 47 14.85 -1.72 17.61
CA ASN A 47 14.44 -0.61 18.49
C ASN A 47 13.14 0.10 18.08
N TYR A 48 12.67 -0.08 16.84
CA TYR A 48 11.44 0.51 16.33
C TYR A 48 10.19 -0.33 16.59
N GLN A 49 10.31 -1.62 16.89
CA GLN A 49 9.16 -2.50 17.11
C GLN A 49 8.52 -2.32 18.49
N THR A 50 9.26 -1.75 19.44
CA THR A 50 8.82 -1.56 20.83
C THR A 50 8.27 -0.16 21.14
N LYS A 51 8.45 0.82 20.21
CA LYS A 51 7.95 2.17 20.43
C LYS A 51 6.51 2.27 19.95
N GLU A 52 5.59 2.63 20.84
CA GLU A 52 4.19 2.86 20.52
C GLU A 52 3.99 4.05 19.54
N ASN A 53 4.88 5.04 19.58
CA ASN A 53 4.86 6.18 18.66
C ASN A 53 6.26 6.64 18.27
N ILE A 54 6.36 7.15 17.05
CA ILE A 54 7.58 7.75 16.49
C ILE A 54 7.19 9.12 15.98
N LYS A 55 7.70 10.17 16.63
CA LYS A 55 7.46 11.56 16.23
C LYS A 55 8.47 12.02 15.18
N ASN A 56 8.11 13.04 14.43
CA ASN A 56 8.94 13.65 13.38
C ASN A 56 9.47 12.60 12.37
N PHE A 57 8.59 11.69 11.98
CA PHE A 57 8.94 10.61 11.08
C PHE A 57 8.70 11.02 9.62
N HIS A 58 9.63 10.67 8.75
CA HIS A 58 9.52 10.83 7.30
C HIS A 58 10.28 9.72 6.58
N ARG A 59 9.97 9.47 5.35
CA ARG A 59 10.63 8.50 4.48
C ARG A 59 10.86 8.99 3.06
N VAL A 60 10.07 9.97 2.62
CA VAL A 60 10.05 10.41 1.23
C VAL A 60 10.55 11.85 1.11
N TYR A 61 10.09 12.74 1.97
CA TYR A 61 10.42 14.17 1.91
C TYR A 61 11.10 14.63 3.20
N GLU A 62 12.33 15.09 3.10
CA GLU A 62 13.19 15.44 4.26
C GLU A 62 12.55 16.47 5.23
N ASN A 63 11.77 17.40 4.71
CA ASN A 63 11.15 18.47 5.53
C ASN A 63 9.74 18.11 6.01
N SER A 64 9.27 16.89 5.74
CA SER A 64 7.98 16.44 6.23
C SER A 64 8.08 15.86 7.64
N SER A 65 6.94 15.83 8.33
CA SER A 65 6.89 15.35 9.71
C SER A 65 5.52 14.74 10.00
N ILE A 66 5.48 13.43 10.21
CA ILE A 66 4.29 12.73 10.68
C ILE A 66 4.54 12.11 12.05
N THR A 67 3.48 11.78 12.78
CA THR A 67 3.56 10.96 13.98
C THR A 67 3.07 9.56 13.65
N LEU A 68 3.97 8.57 13.66
CA LEU A 68 3.64 7.18 13.39
C LEU A 68 3.32 6.44 14.69
N PHE A 69 2.11 5.90 14.78
CA PHE A 69 1.68 5.00 15.84
C PHE A 69 1.72 3.56 15.38
N ARG A 70 2.33 2.70 16.17
CA ARG A 70 2.45 1.27 15.84
C ARG A 70 1.42 0.47 16.63
N THR A 71 0.54 -0.24 15.92
CA THR A 71 -0.50 -1.06 16.56
C THR A 71 0.13 -2.08 17.50
N PRO A 72 -0.31 -2.17 18.76
CA PRO A 72 0.16 -3.21 19.69
C PRO A 72 -0.28 -4.59 19.19
N VAL A 73 0.68 -5.43 18.82
CA VAL A 73 0.43 -6.76 18.27
C VAL A 73 1.37 -7.80 18.88
N ILE A 74 0.95 -9.07 18.84
CA ILE A 74 1.83 -10.20 19.13
C ILE A 74 2.78 -10.36 17.92
N PRO A 75 4.11 -10.25 18.10
CA PRO A 75 5.06 -10.17 16.98
C PRO A 75 5.40 -11.55 16.38
N ILE A 76 4.38 -12.38 16.18
CA ILE A 76 4.46 -13.71 15.57
C ILE A 76 3.66 -13.70 14.27
N LYS A 77 4.22 -14.27 13.20
CA LYS A 77 3.57 -14.34 11.88
C LYS A 77 2.17 -14.97 11.98
N GLY A 78 1.17 -14.27 11.47
CA GLY A 78 -0.24 -14.65 11.56
C GLY A 78 -0.91 -14.16 12.85
N LEU A 79 -0.29 -14.32 14.03
CA LEU A 79 -0.85 -13.84 15.28
C LEU A 79 -0.86 -12.31 15.39
N ASN A 80 0.04 -11.62 14.69
CA ASN A 80 0.05 -10.17 14.64
C ASN A 80 -1.27 -9.61 14.06
N ARG A 81 -1.82 -10.22 13.02
CA ARG A 81 -3.11 -9.81 12.42
C ARG A 81 -4.28 -10.14 13.34
N ILE A 82 -4.26 -11.32 13.96
CA ILE A 82 -5.31 -11.73 14.91
C ILE A 82 -5.32 -10.81 16.13
N SER A 83 -4.16 -10.55 16.72
CA SER A 83 -4.08 -9.64 17.88
C SER A 83 -4.45 -8.19 17.50
N ALA A 84 -4.04 -7.71 16.32
CA ALA A 84 -4.46 -6.41 15.82
C ALA A 84 -5.97 -6.29 15.74
N PHE A 85 -6.68 -7.30 15.26
CA PHE A 85 -8.14 -7.30 15.18
C PHE A 85 -8.80 -7.01 16.55
N PHE A 86 -8.24 -7.54 17.65
CA PHE A 86 -8.77 -7.32 19.00
C PHE A 86 -8.31 -6.01 19.64
N THR A 87 -7.09 -5.55 19.33
CA THR A 87 -6.52 -4.34 19.97
C THR A 87 -6.87 -3.05 19.25
N SER A 88 -7.12 -3.09 17.94
CA SER A 88 -7.27 -1.90 17.07
C SER A 88 -8.35 -0.94 17.56
N TYR A 89 -9.52 -1.41 17.97
CA TYR A 89 -10.60 -0.52 18.37
C TYR A 89 -10.21 0.45 19.51
N ARG A 90 -9.69 -0.10 20.61
CA ARG A 90 -9.28 0.71 21.78
C ARG A 90 -8.11 1.62 21.44
N PHE A 91 -7.17 1.12 20.64
CA PHE A 91 -6.00 1.84 20.22
C PHE A 91 -6.37 3.04 19.32
N ILE A 92 -7.18 2.80 18.29
CA ILE A 92 -7.65 3.85 17.38
C ILE A 92 -8.47 4.88 18.15
N LYS A 93 -9.44 4.45 18.97
CA LYS A 93 -10.29 5.36 19.74
C LYS A 93 -9.49 6.27 20.67
N LYS A 94 -8.44 5.74 21.31
CA LYS A 94 -7.51 6.55 22.10
C LYS A 94 -6.82 7.61 21.25
N ILE A 95 -6.30 7.25 20.06
CA ILE A 95 -5.59 8.18 19.17
C ILE A 95 -6.53 9.26 18.66
N LEU A 96 -7.78 8.91 18.28
CA LEU A 96 -8.79 9.87 17.84
C LEU A 96 -9.03 10.97 18.90
N ASN A 97 -9.17 10.57 20.16
CA ASN A 97 -9.45 11.48 21.26
C ASN A 97 -8.23 12.32 21.66
N ASP A 98 -7.07 11.67 21.84
CA ASP A 98 -5.86 12.32 22.34
C ASP A 98 -5.31 13.36 21.35
N ASN A 99 -5.54 13.16 20.05
CA ASN A 99 -4.99 14.02 19.00
C ASN A 99 -6.06 14.90 18.29
N LYS A 100 -7.30 14.89 18.78
CA LYS A 100 -8.41 15.69 18.21
C LYS A 100 -8.50 15.54 16.70
N ILE A 101 -8.58 14.29 16.23
CA ILE A 101 -8.59 13.97 14.80
C ILE A 101 -9.83 14.53 14.13
N ASP A 102 -9.66 15.21 12.99
CA ASP A 102 -10.74 15.79 12.19
C ASP A 102 -11.29 14.81 11.14
N ILE A 103 -10.41 13.97 10.59
CA ILE A 103 -10.75 13.03 9.51
C ILE A 103 -9.84 11.80 9.54
N VAL A 104 -10.38 10.65 9.18
CA VAL A 104 -9.62 9.40 9.02
C VAL A 104 -9.57 9.00 7.56
N LEU A 105 -8.37 8.79 7.03
CA LEU A 105 -8.11 8.20 5.72
C LEU A 105 -7.67 6.75 5.90
N LEU A 106 -8.49 5.82 5.44
CA LEU A 106 -8.29 4.39 5.63
C LEU A 106 -7.90 3.71 4.32
N TYR A 107 -6.73 3.08 4.29
CA TYR A 107 -6.20 2.35 3.13
C TYR A 107 -6.41 0.84 3.21
N SER A 108 -7.03 0.34 4.25
CA SER A 108 -7.19 -1.09 4.46
C SER A 108 -8.58 -1.44 4.95
N VAL A 109 -9.01 -2.67 4.70
CA VAL A 109 -10.38 -3.07 5.01
C VAL A 109 -10.48 -4.38 5.79
N VAL A 110 -9.40 -5.18 5.86
CA VAL A 110 -9.51 -6.56 6.33
C VAL A 110 -9.43 -6.67 7.85
N THR A 111 -8.38 -6.10 8.46
CA THR A 111 -8.10 -6.30 9.88
C THR A 111 -8.77 -5.26 10.77
N ASN A 112 -8.66 -3.98 10.40
CA ASN A 112 -9.01 -2.88 11.30
C ASN A 112 -10.20 -2.00 10.83
N ALA A 113 -10.73 -2.18 9.63
CA ALA A 113 -11.78 -1.30 9.11
C ALA A 113 -13.02 -1.25 10.01
N LYS A 114 -13.52 -2.39 10.47
CA LYS A 114 -14.68 -2.43 11.38
C LYS A 114 -14.40 -1.68 12.69
N ALA A 115 -13.20 -1.86 13.23
CA ALA A 115 -12.78 -1.18 14.45
C ALA A 115 -12.67 0.34 14.23
N THR A 116 -12.09 0.75 13.10
CA THR A 116 -11.96 2.15 12.68
C THR A 116 -13.33 2.80 12.52
N ILE A 117 -14.21 2.20 11.71
CA ILE A 117 -15.55 2.72 11.45
C ILE A 117 -16.33 2.89 12.77
N LYS A 118 -16.29 1.87 13.64
CA LYS A 118 -16.95 1.95 14.95
C LYS A 118 -16.40 3.09 15.80
N ALA A 119 -15.07 3.21 15.92
CA ALA A 119 -14.44 4.28 16.70
C ALA A 119 -14.77 5.66 16.13
N CYS A 120 -14.73 5.83 14.81
CA CYS A 120 -15.05 7.08 14.13
C CYS A 120 -16.52 7.49 14.32
N LYS A 121 -17.46 6.56 14.16
CA LYS A 121 -18.88 6.83 14.40
C LYS A 121 -19.17 7.30 15.82
N GLU A 122 -18.58 6.63 16.82
CA GLU A 122 -18.72 7.01 18.21
C GLU A 122 -18.06 8.36 18.56
N SER A 123 -17.11 8.80 17.77
CA SER A 123 -16.40 10.08 17.93
C SER A 123 -16.91 11.17 16.98
N HIS A 124 -17.90 10.86 16.13
CA HIS A 124 -18.44 11.78 15.08
C HIS A 124 -17.36 12.28 14.11
N ILE A 125 -16.39 11.44 13.77
CA ILE A 125 -15.29 11.74 12.85
C ILE A 125 -15.56 11.02 11.53
N PRO A 126 -15.49 11.71 10.37
CA PRO A 126 -15.67 11.09 9.07
C PRO A 126 -14.54 10.12 8.75
N VAL A 127 -14.90 9.00 8.11
CA VAL A 127 -13.97 7.98 7.63
C VAL A 127 -14.06 7.85 6.11
N VAL A 128 -12.97 8.17 5.44
CA VAL A 128 -12.81 8.07 3.99
C VAL A 128 -11.96 6.84 3.68
N ASN A 129 -12.44 5.99 2.79
CA ASN A 129 -11.64 4.84 2.33
C ASN A 129 -10.94 5.18 1.00
N ARG A 130 -9.66 4.87 0.91
CA ARG A 130 -8.90 4.92 -0.34
C ARG A 130 -8.71 3.50 -0.86
N THR A 131 -9.34 3.17 -1.99
CA THR A 131 -9.34 1.82 -2.56
C THR A 131 -8.57 1.75 -3.87
N PHE A 132 -7.74 0.71 -4.01
CA PHE A 132 -6.90 0.43 -5.18
C PHE A 132 -7.20 -0.90 -5.82
N ASP A 133 -7.50 -1.90 -5.00
CA ASP A 133 -7.59 -3.30 -5.39
C ASP A 133 -8.81 -3.96 -4.76
N VAL A 134 -9.28 -5.01 -5.40
CA VAL A 134 -10.23 -5.95 -4.85
C VAL A 134 -9.47 -6.92 -3.97
N ILE A 135 -9.43 -6.67 -2.66
CA ILE A 135 -8.53 -7.39 -1.75
C ILE A 135 -8.77 -8.89 -1.74
N HIS A 136 -10.03 -9.32 -1.80
CA HIS A 136 -10.31 -10.76 -1.83
C HIS A 136 -9.80 -11.46 -3.10
N ASP A 137 -9.60 -10.74 -4.21
CA ASP A 137 -9.05 -11.33 -5.44
C ASP A 137 -7.53 -11.52 -5.39
N LEU A 138 -6.85 -10.83 -4.46
CA LEU A 138 -5.42 -11.00 -4.21
C LEU A 138 -5.09 -12.20 -3.31
N ILE A 139 -6.12 -12.95 -2.88
CA ILE A 139 -5.97 -14.08 -1.95
C ILE A 139 -6.16 -15.39 -2.70
N ASP A 140 -5.13 -16.23 -2.67
CA ASP A 140 -5.15 -17.53 -3.34
C ASP A 140 -6.05 -18.55 -2.61
N GLU A 141 -6.05 -18.54 -1.27
CA GLU A 141 -6.79 -19.51 -0.47
C GLU A 141 -8.30 -19.25 -0.51
N ARG A 142 -9.03 -20.17 -1.13
CA ARG A 142 -10.48 -20.05 -1.37
C ARG A 142 -11.32 -19.75 -0.14
N TYR A 143 -10.94 -20.28 1.03
CA TYR A 143 -11.66 -20.02 2.27
C TYR A 143 -11.44 -18.60 2.77
N LEU A 144 -10.19 -18.13 2.80
CA LEU A 144 -9.84 -16.77 3.20
C LEU A 144 -10.43 -15.74 2.23
N LYS A 145 -10.40 -16.00 0.93
CA LYS A 145 -11.05 -15.17 -0.09
C LYS A 145 -12.52 -14.92 0.25
N LYS A 146 -13.28 -15.96 0.63
CA LYS A 146 -14.69 -15.82 1.02
C LYS A 146 -14.88 -14.98 2.29
N ILE A 147 -14.00 -15.14 3.28
CA ILE A 147 -14.05 -14.34 4.51
C ILE A 147 -13.81 -12.88 4.19
N VAL A 148 -12.74 -12.57 3.45
CA VAL A 148 -12.38 -11.20 3.10
C VAL A 148 -13.46 -10.55 2.25
N SER A 149 -14.03 -11.25 1.26
CA SER A 149 -15.16 -10.74 0.49
C SER A 149 -16.38 -10.39 1.36
N LYS A 150 -16.67 -11.17 2.40
CA LYS A 150 -17.72 -10.85 3.37
C LYS A 150 -17.40 -9.61 4.20
N ILE A 151 -16.13 -9.44 4.58
CA ILE A 151 -15.67 -8.26 5.32
C ILE A 151 -15.85 -7.02 4.43
N GLU A 152 -15.34 -7.04 3.19
CA GLU A 152 -15.49 -5.95 2.22
C GLU A 152 -16.96 -5.55 2.08
N LYS A 153 -17.85 -6.51 1.76
CA LYS A 153 -19.30 -6.27 1.67
C LYS A 153 -19.92 -5.65 2.91
N SER A 154 -19.33 -5.90 4.08
CA SER A 154 -19.85 -5.37 5.34
C SER A 154 -19.34 -3.97 5.70
N VAL A 155 -18.19 -3.53 5.16
CA VAL A 155 -17.58 -2.26 5.55
C VAL A 155 -17.77 -1.16 4.51
N TYR A 156 -17.84 -1.48 3.20
CA TYR A 156 -18.01 -0.47 2.16
C TYR A 156 -19.28 0.38 2.31
N PRO A 157 -20.45 -0.15 2.71
CA PRO A 157 -21.64 0.66 2.97
C PRO A 157 -21.52 1.63 4.14
N GLU A 158 -20.51 1.45 4.99
CA GLU A 158 -20.33 2.17 6.24
C GLU A 158 -19.34 3.34 6.17
N PHE A 159 -18.59 3.45 5.06
CA PHE A 159 -17.70 4.59 4.81
C PHE A 159 -18.54 5.83 4.46
N ASP A 160 -18.07 7.00 4.90
CA ASP A 160 -18.68 8.28 4.53
C ASP A 160 -18.38 8.62 3.07
N GLU A 161 -17.16 8.30 2.61
CA GLU A 161 -16.76 8.42 1.21
C GLU A 161 -15.74 7.33 0.85
N VAL A 162 -15.75 6.91 -0.41
CA VAL A 162 -14.75 6.01 -1.00
C VAL A 162 -14.08 6.72 -2.16
N ILE A 163 -12.75 6.77 -2.13
CA ILE A 163 -11.92 7.31 -3.20
C ILE A 163 -11.36 6.15 -4.00
N ALA A 164 -11.86 5.95 -5.21
CA ALA A 164 -11.37 4.95 -6.15
C ALA A 164 -10.25 5.53 -7.03
N ASN A 165 -9.30 4.69 -7.46
CA ASN A 165 -8.21 5.10 -8.35
C ASN A 165 -8.55 5.01 -9.84
N THR A 166 -9.56 4.23 -10.20
CA THR A 166 -10.00 3.99 -11.58
C THR A 166 -11.53 3.91 -11.70
N PRO A 167 -12.09 4.10 -12.91
CA PRO A 167 -13.51 3.88 -13.14
C PRO A 167 -13.98 2.46 -12.79
N SER A 168 -13.16 1.44 -13.05
CA SER A 168 -13.48 0.05 -12.71
C SER A 168 -13.58 -0.14 -11.19
N MET A 169 -12.66 0.45 -10.41
CA MET A 169 -12.72 0.41 -8.96
C MET A 169 -13.89 1.21 -8.39
N LYS A 170 -14.26 2.32 -9.03
CA LYS A 170 -15.50 3.04 -8.67
C LYS A 170 -16.72 2.13 -8.83
N LYS A 171 -16.87 1.51 -9.99
CA LYS A 171 -17.98 0.59 -10.26
C LYS A 171 -18.02 -0.55 -9.24
N TRP A 172 -16.87 -1.15 -8.97
CA TRP A 172 -16.78 -2.21 -7.97
C TRP A 172 -17.17 -1.74 -6.55
N ALA A 173 -16.71 -0.56 -6.12
CA ALA A 173 -17.10 -0.01 -4.82
C ALA A 173 -18.62 0.28 -4.72
N GLU A 174 -19.22 0.74 -5.80
CA GLU A 174 -20.69 0.93 -5.90
C GLU A 174 -21.43 -0.41 -5.83
N GLU A 175 -20.92 -1.48 -6.46
CA GLU A 175 -21.42 -2.85 -6.32
C GLU A 175 -21.31 -3.38 -4.87
N MET A 176 -20.26 -2.94 -4.13
CA MET A 176 -20.12 -3.18 -2.68
C MET A 176 -21.04 -2.29 -1.83
N LYS A 177 -21.93 -1.48 -2.46
CA LYS A 177 -22.90 -0.58 -1.82
C LYS A 177 -22.26 0.58 -1.07
N ALA A 178 -21.07 1.04 -1.47
CA ALA A 178 -20.55 2.31 -1.02
C ALA A 178 -21.49 3.46 -1.43
N LYS A 179 -21.76 4.40 -0.50
CA LYS A 179 -22.76 5.46 -0.70
C LYS A 179 -22.24 6.56 -1.61
N ASN A 180 -21.03 7.01 -1.36
CA ASN A 180 -20.37 8.11 -2.07
C ASN A 180 -19.07 7.59 -2.63
N VAL A 181 -18.89 7.60 -3.96
CA VAL A 181 -17.67 7.14 -4.61
C VAL A 181 -17.18 8.17 -5.61
N ILE A 182 -16.00 8.71 -5.35
CA ILE A 182 -15.32 9.63 -6.27
C ILE A 182 -14.09 8.95 -6.89
N ILE A 183 -13.61 9.50 -8.00
CA ILE A 183 -12.38 9.03 -8.65
C ILE A 183 -11.29 10.06 -8.44
N ILE A 184 -10.22 9.66 -7.76
CA ILE A 184 -8.95 10.39 -7.72
C ILE A 184 -7.88 9.41 -8.20
N PRO A 185 -7.34 9.54 -9.42
CA PRO A 185 -6.28 8.69 -9.92
C PRO A 185 -5.03 8.75 -9.05
N GLN A 186 -4.19 7.72 -9.17
CA GLN A 186 -2.85 7.80 -8.57
C GLN A 186 -2.04 8.87 -9.27
N GLY A 187 -1.34 9.65 -8.45
CA GLY A 187 -0.40 10.66 -8.93
C GLY A 187 1.05 10.16 -8.93
N VAL A 188 1.91 10.98 -9.50
CA VAL A 188 3.36 10.81 -9.46
C VAL A 188 3.99 12.16 -9.10
N ASP A 189 5.06 12.15 -8.33
CA ASP A 189 5.86 13.36 -8.10
C ASP A 189 6.69 13.66 -9.36
N SER A 190 6.23 14.64 -10.15
CA SER A 190 6.88 15.05 -11.39
C SER A 190 8.25 15.71 -11.19
N LYS A 191 8.61 16.09 -9.97
CA LYS A 191 9.95 16.57 -9.66
C LYS A 191 10.96 15.44 -9.63
N ILE A 192 10.53 14.27 -9.18
CA ILE A 192 11.34 13.04 -9.07
C ILE A 192 11.23 12.21 -10.35
N MET A 193 9.99 11.95 -10.80
CA MET A 193 9.68 11.11 -11.96
C MET A 193 9.53 11.99 -13.21
N LYS A 194 10.62 12.22 -13.91
CA LYS A 194 10.68 13.04 -15.13
C LYS A 194 11.65 12.40 -16.14
N PRO A 195 11.49 12.70 -17.44
CA PRO A 195 12.47 12.30 -18.44
C PRO A 195 13.86 12.80 -18.07
N MET A 196 14.84 11.90 -18.09
CA MET A 196 16.22 12.18 -17.78
C MET A 196 17.12 11.71 -18.93
N PRO A 197 18.32 12.28 -19.08
CA PRO A 197 19.34 11.73 -19.97
C PRO A 197 19.64 10.27 -19.64
N LYS A 198 20.06 9.51 -20.64
CA LYS A 198 20.47 8.11 -20.45
C LYS A 198 21.67 8.04 -19.51
N ASP A 199 21.64 7.17 -18.55
CA ASP A 199 22.76 6.85 -17.70
C ASP A 199 23.67 5.84 -18.42
N LEU A 200 24.78 6.33 -18.96
CA LEU A 200 25.71 5.54 -19.77
C LEU A 200 26.49 4.52 -18.90
N GLU A 201 26.72 4.80 -17.64
CA GLU A 201 27.39 3.85 -16.73
C GLU A 201 26.45 2.68 -16.39
N LEU A 202 25.19 2.98 -16.11
CA LEU A 202 24.17 1.96 -15.89
C LEU A 202 23.98 1.10 -17.16
N GLN A 203 23.95 1.69 -18.34
CA GLN A 203 23.87 0.95 -19.60
C GLN A 203 25.05 -0.04 -19.76
N LYS A 204 26.27 0.40 -19.47
CA LYS A 204 27.45 -0.48 -19.49
C LYS A 204 27.34 -1.62 -18.48
N THR A 205 26.94 -1.30 -17.24
CA THR A 205 26.77 -2.29 -16.16
C THR A 205 25.73 -3.37 -16.53
N LEU A 206 24.67 -2.97 -17.22
CA LEU A 206 23.59 -3.87 -17.66
C LEU A 206 23.88 -4.51 -19.03
N HIS A 207 25.05 -4.27 -19.64
CA HIS A 207 25.41 -4.75 -20.98
C HIS A 207 24.38 -4.38 -22.05
N ILE A 208 23.85 -3.14 -21.99
CA ILE A 208 22.90 -2.59 -22.94
C ILE A 208 23.66 -1.71 -23.92
N SER A 209 23.57 -2.00 -25.22
CA SER A 209 24.15 -1.20 -26.29
C SER A 209 23.19 -0.10 -26.75
N GLU A 210 23.70 0.88 -27.52
CA GLU A 210 22.88 1.96 -28.06
C GLU A 210 21.77 1.47 -29.02
N ASN A 211 22.04 0.34 -29.69
CA ASN A 211 21.11 -0.26 -30.66
C ASN A 211 20.10 -1.20 -30.01
N ASP A 212 20.24 -1.52 -28.71
CA ASP A 212 19.33 -2.40 -28.02
C ASP A 212 17.98 -1.74 -27.76
N ARG A 213 16.92 -2.51 -27.95
CA ARG A 213 15.56 -2.15 -27.56
C ARG A 213 15.26 -2.71 -26.19
N VAL A 214 15.12 -1.82 -25.20
CA VAL A 214 14.90 -2.22 -23.81
C VAL A 214 13.41 -2.17 -23.51
N VAL A 215 12.87 -3.32 -23.06
CA VAL A 215 11.56 -3.40 -22.42
C VAL A 215 11.80 -3.65 -20.96
N MET A 216 11.22 -2.83 -20.08
CA MET A 216 11.42 -2.94 -18.65
C MET A 216 10.12 -3.27 -17.93
N TYR A 217 10.19 -4.24 -17.03
CA TYR A 217 9.20 -4.46 -15.98
C TYR A 217 9.76 -3.94 -14.66
N LEU A 218 9.02 -3.07 -13.98
CA LEU A 218 9.35 -2.58 -12.65
C LEU A 218 8.18 -2.88 -11.71
N GLY A 219 8.40 -3.73 -10.71
CA GLY A 219 7.34 -4.05 -9.76
C GLY A 219 7.53 -5.35 -8.98
N SER A 220 6.53 -5.70 -8.18
CA SER A 220 6.54 -6.93 -7.39
C SER A 220 6.36 -8.17 -8.27
N ILE A 221 7.17 -9.20 -8.04
CA ILE A 221 7.16 -10.45 -8.80
C ILE A 221 6.26 -11.46 -8.09
N HIS A 222 5.01 -11.53 -8.56
CA HIS A 222 3.97 -12.43 -8.06
C HIS A 222 3.38 -13.26 -9.19
N SER A 223 2.52 -14.23 -8.87
CA SER A 223 1.80 -15.05 -9.85
C SER A 223 1.00 -14.24 -10.87
N ILE A 224 0.45 -13.11 -10.43
CA ILE A 224 -0.37 -12.19 -11.24
C ILE A 224 0.45 -11.16 -12.04
N SER A 225 1.79 -11.18 -11.97
CA SER A 225 2.65 -10.20 -12.65
C SER A 225 2.62 -10.27 -14.17
N GLY A 226 2.12 -11.38 -14.74
CA GLY A 226 2.16 -11.66 -16.18
C GLY A 226 3.55 -12.01 -16.73
N LEU A 227 4.60 -11.94 -15.94
CA LEU A 227 5.98 -12.22 -16.37
C LEU A 227 6.17 -13.64 -16.96
N PRO A 228 5.60 -14.71 -16.39
CA PRO A 228 5.71 -16.04 -16.99
C PRO A 228 5.17 -16.10 -18.44
N VAL A 229 4.10 -15.35 -18.72
CA VAL A 229 3.53 -15.28 -20.07
C VAL A 229 4.52 -14.57 -21.02
N ILE A 230 5.09 -13.45 -20.59
CA ILE A 230 6.09 -12.71 -21.38
C ILE A 230 7.31 -13.59 -21.67
N LEU A 231 7.84 -14.27 -20.65
CA LEU A 231 9.01 -15.14 -20.79
C LEU A 231 8.76 -16.32 -21.74
N ASN A 232 7.59 -16.92 -21.70
CA ASN A 232 7.23 -18.00 -22.62
C ASN A 232 7.19 -17.57 -24.09
N TYR A 233 6.85 -16.29 -24.36
CA TYR A 233 6.86 -15.74 -25.72
C TYR A 233 8.17 -15.07 -26.10
N LEU A 234 9.07 -14.81 -25.17
CA LEU A 234 10.32 -14.08 -25.37
C LEU A 234 11.20 -14.67 -26.48
N PRO A 235 11.39 -16.00 -26.62
CA PRO A 235 12.17 -16.59 -27.71
C PRO A 235 11.63 -16.18 -29.10
N LYS A 236 10.31 -16.26 -29.30
CA LYS A 236 9.67 -15.85 -30.58
C LYS A 236 9.80 -14.36 -30.86
N ILE A 237 9.83 -13.54 -29.81
CA ILE A 237 10.01 -12.08 -29.95
C ILE A 237 11.45 -11.77 -30.34
N ILE A 238 12.43 -12.46 -29.74
CA ILE A 238 13.85 -12.28 -30.03
C ILE A 238 14.19 -12.71 -31.45
N GLU A 239 13.53 -13.75 -32.00
CA GLU A 239 13.66 -14.14 -33.41
C GLU A 239 13.31 -12.97 -34.37
N GLN A 240 12.32 -12.15 -34.01
CA GLN A 240 11.88 -11.00 -34.79
C GLN A 240 12.63 -9.71 -34.46
N ILE A 241 13.08 -9.57 -33.22
CA ILE A 241 13.78 -8.39 -32.71
C ILE A 241 15.05 -8.86 -31.95
N PRO A 242 16.14 -9.20 -32.68
CA PRO A 242 17.32 -9.81 -32.05
C PRO A 242 18.04 -8.94 -31.02
N ASN A 243 17.85 -7.62 -31.10
CA ASN A 243 18.43 -6.64 -30.17
C ASN A 243 17.49 -6.26 -29.02
N LEU A 244 16.45 -7.07 -28.76
CA LEU A 244 15.58 -6.87 -27.61
C LEU A 244 16.30 -7.29 -26.31
N LYS A 245 16.20 -6.44 -25.29
CA LYS A 245 16.60 -6.70 -23.91
C LYS A 245 15.37 -6.58 -23.00
N LEU A 246 15.09 -7.63 -22.25
CA LEU A 246 14.06 -7.58 -21.20
C LEU A 246 14.74 -7.33 -19.85
N LEU A 247 14.45 -6.19 -19.24
CA LEU A 247 14.96 -5.80 -17.93
C LEU A 247 13.85 -6.00 -16.89
N ILE A 248 14.07 -6.87 -15.90
CA ILE A 248 13.14 -7.10 -14.81
C ILE A 248 13.73 -6.55 -13.52
N VAL A 249 13.09 -5.52 -12.96
CA VAL A 249 13.50 -4.87 -11.73
C VAL A 249 12.42 -5.07 -10.67
N GLY A 250 12.75 -5.81 -9.63
CA GLY A 250 11.81 -6.06 -8.54
C GLY A 250 12.17 -7.29 -7.71
N GLY A 251 11.31 -7.60 -6.77
CA GLY A 251 11.40 -8.77 -5.91
C GLY A 251 10.01 -9.30 -5.58
N GLY A 252 9.92 -10.49 -5.04
CA GLY A 252 8.63 -11.09 -4.66
C GLY A 252 8.71 -12.59 -4.49
N ALA A 253 7.61 -13.18 -4.07
CA ALA A 253 7.54 -14.61 -3.73
C ALA A 253 7.85 -15.54 -4.92
N HIS A 254 7.70 -15.06 -6.17
CA HIS A 254 7.91 -15.85 -7.38
C HIS A 254 9.25 -15.56 -8.08
N LEU A 255 10.13 -14.75 -7.48
CA LEU A 255 11.43 -14.40 -8.09
C LEU A 255 12.29 -15.65 -8.41
N GLU A 256 12.40 -16.57 -7.46
CA GLU A 256 13.23 -17.78 -7.66
C GLU A 256 12.63 -18.71 -8.71
N ALA A 257 11.31 -18.84 -8.75
CA ALA A 257 10.64 -19.61 -9.81
C ALA A 257 10.83 -18.97 -11.20
N LEU A 258 10.89 -17.64 -11.26
CA LEU A 258 11.08 -16.91 -12.50
C LEU A 258 12.50 -17.08 -13.07
N LYS A 259 13.52 -17.23 -12.21
CA LYS A 259 14.92 -17.42 -12.62
C LYS A 259 15.17 -18.80 -13.29
N ILE A 260 14.24 -19.72 -13.15
CA ILE A 260 14.35 -21.08 -13.71
C ILE A 260 13.73 -21.16 -15.12
N LEU A 261 12.89 -20.20 -15.48
CA LEU A 261 12.28 -20.05 -16.80
C LEU A 261 13.25 -19.38 -17.79
#